data_f7f66a744113cd245912993a633ffd1e
#
_entry.id   f7f66a744113cd245912993a633ffd1e
#
_cell.length_a   1.000
_cell.length_b   1.000
_cell.length_c   1.000
_cell.angle_alpha   90.00
_cell.angle_beta   90.00
_cell.angle_gamma   90.00
#
_symmetry.space_group_name_H-M   'P 1'
#
loop_
_entity.id
_entity.type
_entity.pdbx_description
1 polymer ?
#
loop_
_entity_poly.entity_id
_entity_poly.type
_entity_poly.pdbx_seq_one_letter_code
_entity_poly.pdbx_strand_id
1 'polypeptide(L)'
;FTRKTLMPSIYADTVNKKVNPYATGYNPNIEIGQNYKRNRWTAGFDYKSKCINLHGEYLEGRDGKATSRGAYVTGSVPLVQDKLDFVGSYDFFNFNTDLGMDQHKAIAGLQYWFYKKCRFQIQYIYKSAYAEKGQFFHGANHGVMCQMQIRFN
;
A
#
# COMPACT_ATOMS: atom_id res chain seq x y z
N PHE A 1 24.73 -12.91 0.29
CA PHE A 1 24.16 -12.71 1.63
C PHE A 1 22.68 -12.40 1.48
N THR A 2 21.83 -13.33 1.90
CA THR A 2 20.37 -13.16 1.88
C THR A 2 19.97 -12.59 3.24
N ARG A 3 19.51 -11.36 3.27
CA ARG A 3 19.00 -10.75 4.51
C ARG A 3 17.49 -10.95 4.53
N LYS A 4 17.02 -11.85 5.38
CA LYS A 4 15.59 -11.99 5.69
C LYS A 4 15.34 -11.23 6.99
N THR A 5 14.58 -10.15 6.91
CA THR A 5 14.14 -9.44 8.10
C THR A 5 12.63 -9.54 8.19
N LEU A 6 12.14 -10.36 9.10
CA LEU A 6 10.74 -10.36 9.50
C LEU A 6 10.63 -9.33 10.63
N MET A 7 9.92 -8.25 10.40
CA MET A 7 9.60 -7.27 11.43
C MET A 7 8.12 -7.37 11.78
N PRO A 8 7.72 -8.15 12.77
CA PRO A 8 6.38 -8.03 13.32
C PRO A 8 6.33 -6.75 14.16
N SER A 9 5.64 -5.75 13.69
CA SER A 9 5.28 -4.59 14.51
C SER A 9 3.85 -4.75 14.98
N ILE A 10 3.66 -5.04 16.25
CA ILE A 10 2.33 -5.01 16.89
C ILE A 10 2.17 -3.62 17.50
N TYR A 11 1.39 -2.78 16.85
CA TYR A 11 1.03 -1.48 17.39
C TYR A 11 -0.43 -1.53 17.86
N ALA A 12 -0.64 -1.50 19.16
CA ALA A 12 -1.97 -1.37 19.76
C ALA A 12 -2.14 0.05 20.27
N ASP A 13 -2.88 0.86 19.57
CA ASP A 13 -3.28 2.20 20.01
C ASP A 13 -4.75 2.16 20.48
N THR A 14 -4.94 2.29 21.80
CA THR A 14 -6.27 2.43 22.39
C THR A 14 -6.49 3.89 22.69
N VAL A 15 -7.06 4.64 21.77
CA VAL A 15 -7.34 6.06 21.94
C VAL A 15 -8.84 6.29 22.00
N ASN A 16 -9.31 6.89 23.10
CA ASN A 16 -10.65 7.44 23.19
C ASN A 16 -10.70 8.77 22.43
N LYS A 17 -11.08 8.75 21.17
CA LYS A 17 -11.24 9.96 20.35
C LYS A 17 -12.71 10.26 20.12
N LYS A 18 -13.09 11.53 20.32
CA LYS A 18 -14.35 12.05 19.77
C LYS A 18 -14.24 12.07 18.26
N VAL A 19 -15.20 11.44 17.59
CA VAL A 19 -15.23 11.40 16.14
C VAL A 19 -15.53 12.78 15.57
N ASN A 20 -14.67 13.28 14.72
CA ASN A 20 -14.97 14.44 13.89
C ASN A 20 -15.72 13.95 12.64
N PRO A 21 -16.98 14.35 12.42
CA PRO A 21 -17.79 13.86 11.31
C PRO A 21 -17.22 14.22 9.94
N TYR A 22 -16.33 15.21 9.86
CA TYR A 22 -15.68 15.64 8.62
C TYR A 22 -14.34 14.96 8.35
N ALA A 23 -13.75 14.31 9.35
CA ALA A 23 -12.44 13.67 9.24
C ALA A 23 -12.50 12.15 9.05
N THR A 24 -13.61 11.54 9.39
CA THR A 24 -13.81 10.10 9.23
C THR A 24 -14.46 9.86 7.88
N GLY A 25 -13.68 9.63 6.85
CA GLY A 25 -14.23 9.10 5.61
C GLY A 25 -15.25 7.99 5.92
N TYR A 26 -16.37 8.07 5.33
CA TYR A 26 -17.56 7.25 5.41
C TYR A 26 -17.42 5.91 6.21
N ASN A 27 -17.59 5.96 7.51
CA ASN A 27 -17.73 4.78 8.35
C ASN A 27 -19.10 4.81 9.05
N PRO A 28 -20.12 4.13 8.50
CA PRO A 28 -21.49 4.17 9.01
C PRO A 28 -21.65 3.54 10.42
N ASN A 29 -20.62 2.84 10.91
CA ASN A 29 -20.63 2.20 12.22
C ASN A 29 -20.06 3.09 13.33
N ILE A 30 -19.68 4.32 13.02
CA ILE A 30 -19.18 5.29 14.01
C ILE A 30 -20.24 6.37 14.22
N GLU A 31 -20.89 6.36 15.35
CA GLU A 31 -21.80 7.40 15.77
C GLU A 31 -21.06 8.66 16.21
N ILE A 32 -21.55 9.83 15.78
CA ILE A 32 -20.94 11.12 16.08
C ILE A 32 -20.96 11.36 17.60
N GLY A 33 -19.78 11.67 18.16
CA GLY A 33 -19.64 12.01 19.58
C GLY A 33 -19.42 10.82 20.51
N GLN A 34 -19.35 9.58 19.99
CA GLN A 34 -19.01 8.42 20.81
C GLN A 34 -17.50 8.18 20.85
N ASN A 35 -17.02 7.69 21.98
CA ASN A 35 -15.67 7.17 22.12
C ASN A 35 -15.64 5.74 21.56
N TYR A 36 -14.65 5.43 20.74
CA TYR A 36 -14.45 4.09 20.21
C TYR A 36 -13.03 3.58 20.43
N LYS A 37 -12.93 2.26 20.59
CA LYS A 37 -11.65 1.58 20.76
C LYS A 37 -11.00 1.37 19.39
N ARG A 38 -9.73 1.73 19.28
CA ARG A 38 -8.93 1.56 18.06
C ARG A 38 -7.80 0.58 18.33
N ASN A 39 -7.75 -0.49 17.57
CA ASN A 39 -6.66 -1.46 17.60
C ASN A 39 -6.07 -1.58 16.18
N ARG A 40 -4.75 -1.58 16.08
CA ARG A 40 -4.05 -1.74 14.80
C ARG A 40 -2.84 -2.64 14.98
N TRP A 41 -2.57 -3.46 13.98
CA TRP A 41 -1.35 -4.24 13.92
C TRP A 41 -0.84 -4.32 12.48
N THR A 42 0.45 -4.48 12.32
CA THR A 42 1.09 -4.66 11.03
C THR A 42 2.12 -5.77 11.11
N ALA A 43 2.32 -6.45 10.00
CA ALA A 43 3.40 -7.42 9.84
C ALA A 43 4.03 -7.23 8.47
N GLY A 44 5.34 -7.13 8.41
CA GLY A 44 6.07 -6.90 7.17
C GLY A 44 7.23 -7.85 6.97
N PHE A 45 7.69 -7.94 5.73
CA PHE A 45 8.88 -8.69 5.37
C PHE A 45 9.73 -7.95 4.34
N ASP A 46 11.02 -8.11 4.46
CA ASP A 46 12.00 -7.69 3.47
C ASP A 46 12.82 -8.89 3.03
N TYR A 47 12.90 -9.11 1.73
CA TYR A 47 13.74 -10.13 1.14
C TYR A 47 14.64 -9.50 0.07
N LYS A 48 15.93 -9.64 0.22
CA LYS A 48 16.92 -9.11 -0.70
C LYS A 48 17.88 -10.18 -1.15
N SER A 49 17.98 -10.37 -2.45
CA SER A 49 18.93 -11.27 -3.10
C SER A 49 19.57 -10.61 -4.32
N LYS A 50 20.50 -11.30 -4.98
CA LYS A 50 21.10 -10.80 -6.23
C LYS A 50 20.10 -10.73 -7.39
N CYS A 51 19.08 -11.60 -7.36
CA CYS A 51 18.14 -11.75 -8.48
C CYS A 51 16.83 -11.00 -8.27
N ILE A 52 16.46 -10.75 -7.01
CA ILE A 52 15.16 -10.14 -6.69
C ILE A 52 15.22 -9.45 -5.33
N ASN A 53 14.60 -8.28 -5.25
CA ASN A 53 14.30 -7.62 -3.99
C ASN A 53 12.78 -7.58 -3.83
N LEU A 54 12.28 -8.01 -2.67
CA LEU A 54 10.87 -7.99 -2.33
C LEU A 54 10.68 -7.30 -0.98
N HIS A 55 9.68 -6.47 -0.90
CA HIS A 55 9.21 -5.84 0.31
C HIS A 55 7.70 -5.96 0.38
N GLY A 56 7.15 -6.31 1.52
CA GLY A 56 5.71 -6.41 1.67
C GLY A 56 5.28 -6.24 3.10
N GLU A 57 4.07 -5.73 3.27
CA GLU A 57 3.43 -5.55 4.56
C GLU A 57 1.95 -5.94 4.49
N TYR A 58 1.47 -6.47 5.58
CA TYR A 58 0.06 -6.64 5.88
C TYR A 58 -0.29 -5.75 7.07
N LEU A 59 -1.43 -5.09 6.99
CA LEU A 59 -1.94 -4.22 8.04
C LEU A 59 -3.43 -4.48 8.27
N GLU A 60 -3.81 -4.45 9.51
CA GLU A 60 -5.21 -4.58 9.91
C GLU A 60 -5.52 -3.59 11.03
N GLY A 61 -6.67 -2.96 10.94
CA GLY A 61 -7.15 -1.99 11.90
C GLY A 61 -8.61 -2.22 12.23
N ARG A 62 -8.95 -2.04 13.51
CA ARG A 62 -10.32 -2.04 13.98
C ARG A 62 -10.64 -0.74 14.68
N ASP A 63 -11.60 -0.02 14.14
CA ASP A 63 -12.11 1.24 14.69
C ASP A 63 -13.57 1.01 15.16
N GLY A 64 -13.75 0.76 16.45
CA GLY A 64 -15.04 0.36 17.00
C GLY A 64 -15.49 -1.01 16.48
N LYS A 65 -16.56 -1.03 15.68
CA LYS A 65 -17.09 -2.25 15.03
C LYS A 65 -16.53 -2.47 13.62
N ALA A 66 -16.04 -1.41 12.96
CA ALA A 66 -15.51 -1.51 11.60
C ALA A 66 -14.07 -2.05 11.57
N THR A 67 -13.82 -2.98 10.68
CA THR A 67 -12.49 -3.53 10.43
C THR A 67 -12.01 -3.12 9.04
N SER A 68 -10.79 -2.61 8.97
CA SER A 68 -10.07 -2.34 7.73
C SER A 68 -8.83 -3.22 7.64
N ARG A 69 -8.49 -3.65 6.44
CA ARG A 69 -7.29 -4.46 6.21
C ARG A 69 -6.64 -4.11 4.88
N GLY A 70 -5.34 -4.27 4.83
CA GLY A 70 -4.61 -4.04 3.60
C GLY A 70 -3.34 -4.88 3.55
N ALA A 71 -2.85 -5.05 2.35
CA ALA A 71 -1.57 -5.69 2.10
C ALA A 71 -0.95 -5.06 0.87
N TYR A 72 0.36 -4.97 0.86
CA TYR A 72 1.08 -4.66 -0.37
C TYR A 72 2.33 -5.51 -0.49
N VAL A 73 2.73 -5.70 -1.72
CA VAL A 73 4.02 -6.27 -2.07
C VAL A 73 4.64 -5.44 -3.19
N THR A 74 5.89 -5.08 -3.02
CA THR A 74 6.68 -4.38 -4.03
C THR A 74 7.91 -5.22 -4.32
N GLY A 75 8.25 -5.35 -5.60
CA GLY A 75 9.42 -6.10 -6.02
C GLY A 75 10.22 -5.39 -7.09
N SER A 76 11.51 -5.71 -7.15
CA SER A 76 12.38 -5.34 -8.26
C SER A 76 13.25 -6.51 -8.68
N VAL A 77 13.39 -6.67 -9.99
CA VAL A 77 14.23 -7.70 -10.61
C VAL A 77 15.21 -7.02 -11.54
N PRO A 78 16.52 -7.16 -11.34
CA PRO A 78 17.52 -6.64 -12.27
C PRO A 78 17.45 -7.43 -13.59
N LEU A 79 17.07 -6.76 -14.67
CA LEU A 79 17.07 -7.32 -16.01
C LEU A 79 18.47 -7.21 -16.66
N VAL A 80 19.14 -6.09 -16.40
CA VAL A 80 20.52 -5.85 -16.75
C VAL A 80 21.21 -5.29 -15.52
N GLN A 81 22.23 -5.99 -15.06
CA GLN A 81 22.93 -5.62 -13.83
C GLN A 81 23.38 -4.15 -13.86
N ASP A 82 23.08 -3.42 -12.79
CA ASP A 82 23.41 -2.01 -12.58
C ASP A 82 22.87 -1.02 -13.62
N LYS A 83 21.98 -1.46 -14.52
CA LYS A 83 21.45 -0.61 -15.60
C LYS A 83 19.94 -0.61 -15.73
N LEU A 84 19.32 -1.77 -15.67
CA LEU A 84 17.88 -1.88 -15.94
C LEU A 84 17.21 -2.83 -14.96
N ASP A 85 16.23 -2.32 -14.23
CA ASP A 85 15.41 -3.10 -13.33
C ASP A 85 13.94 -3.12 -13.82
N PHE A 86 13.30 -4.27 -13.70
CA PHE A 86 11.86 -4.35 -13.69
C PHE A 86 11.37 -4.08 -12.28
N VAL A 87 10.37 -3.23 -12.13
CA VAL A 87 9.73 -2.93 -10.84
C VAL A 87 8.25 -3.24 -10.90
N GLY A 88 7.74 -3.87 -9.88
CA GLY A 88 6.33 -4.22 -9.76
C GLY A 88 5.82 -3.99 -8.34
N SER A 89 4.56 -3.62 -8.21
CA SER A 89 3.87 -3.50 -6.93
C SER A 89 2.43 -3.92 -7.09
N TYR A 90 1.92 -4.56 -6.06
CA TYR A 90 0.50 -4.83 -5.93
C TYR A 90 0.04 -4.44 -4.53
N ASP A 91 -0.98 -3.59 -4.48
CA ASP A 91 -1.56 -3.09 -3.25
C ASP A 91 -3.04 -3.50 -3.22
N PHE A 92 -3.46 -4.03 -2.10
CA PHE A 92 -4.84 -4.33 -1.77
C PHE A 92 -5.23 -3.58 -0.50
N PHE A 93 -6.37 -2.94 -0.50
CA PHE A 93 -6.90 -2.29 0.69
C PHE A 93 -8.42 -2.42 0.76
N ASN A 94 -8.91 -2.98 1.87
CA ASN A 94 -10.33 -3.01 2.20
C ASN A 94 -10.58 -2.00 3.32
N PHE A 95 -11.32 -0.94 2.98
CA PHE A 95 -11.61 0.17 3.91
C PHE A 95 -12.58 -0.24 5.02
N ASN A 96 -13.48 -1.16 4.69
CA ASN A 96 -14.46 -1.68 5.63
C ASN A 96 -14.90 -3.07 5.18
N THR A 97 -14.51 -4.09 5.95
CA THR A 97 -14.81 -5.48 5.62
C THR A 97 -16.31 -5.79 5.64
N ASP A 98 -17.09 -5.06 6.44
CA ASP A 98 -18.55 -5.28 6.54
C ASP A 98 -19.31 -4.74 5.33
N LEU A 99 -18.72 -3.77 4.62
CA LEU A 99 -19.28 -3.14 3.42
C LEU A 99 -18.67 -3.67 2.13
N GLY A 100 -17.64 -4.52 2.21
CA GLY A 100 -16.95 -5.03 1.03
C GLY A 100 -16.35 -3.92 0.16
N MET A 101 -15.72 -2.91 0.77
CA MET A 101 -15.12 -1.75 0.08
C MET A 101 -13.65 -2.04 -0.25
N ASP A 102 -13.43 -2.67 -1.38
CA ASP A 102 -12.10 -3.09 -1.82
C ASP A 102 -11.48 -2.11 -2.81
N GLN A 103 -10.19 -1.88 -2.65
CA GLN A 103 -9.36 -1.15 -3.60
C GLN A 103 -8.14 -2.01 -3.95
N HIS A 104 -7.87 -2.09 -5.24
CA HIS A 104 -6.69 -2.75 -5.77
C HIS A 104 -5.86 -1.77 -6.59
N LYS A 105 -4.55 -1.88 -6.49
CA LYS A 105 -3.63 -1.10 -7.31
C LYS A 105 -2.49 -2.01 -7.74
N ALA A 106 -2.27 -2.11 -9.02
CA ALA A 106 -1.13 -2.81 -9.61
C ALA A 106 -0.25 -1.81 -10.35
N ILE A 107 1.04 -1.95 -10.19
CA ILE A 107 2.06 -1.14 -10.86
C ILE A 107 3.04 -2.09 -11.51
N ALA A 108 3.39 -1.82 -12.76
CA ALA A 108 4.47 -2.48 -13.47
C ALA A 108 5.30 -1.44 -14.22
N GLY A 109 6.61 -1.55 -14.17
CA GLY A 109 7.45 -0.54 -14.81
C GLY A 109 8.88 -0.97 -14.98
N LEU A 110 9.62 -0.09 -15.65
CA LEU A 110 11.05 -0.22 -15.88
C LEU A 110 11.78 0.96 -15.25
N GLN A 111 12.92 0.67 -14.67
CA GLN A 111 13.80 1.64 -14.06
C GLN A 111 15.17 1.52 -14.70
N TYR A 112 15.61 2.58 -15.36
CA TYR A 112 16.89 2.65 -16.05
C TYR A 112 17.87 3.57 -15.33
N TRP A 113 19.03 3.04 -14.98
CA TRP A 113 20.13 3.76 -14.36
C TRP A 113 21.11 4.22 -15.44
N PHE A 114 21.04 5.50 -15.80
CA PHE A 114 21.94 6.07 -16.81
C PHE A 114 23.24 6.60 -16.20
N TYR A 115 23.25 6.79 -14.87
CA TYR A 115 24.44 7.15 -14.11
C TYR A 115 24.31 6.60 -12.67
N LYS A 116 25.44 6.47 -11.94
CA LYS A 116 25.52 5.77 -10.63
C LYS A 116 24.42 6.13 -9.62
N LYS A 117 23.89 7.35 -9.67
CA LYS A 117 22.84 7.85 -8.75
C LYS A 117 21.69 8.53 -9.48
N CYS A 118 21.63 8.40 -10.81
CA CYS A 118 20.63 9.02 -11.65
C CYS A 118 19.82 7.95 -12.36
N ARG A 119 18.50 8.03 -12.28
CA ARG A 119 17.61 7.05 -12.87
C ARG A 119 16.44 7.70 -13.58
N PHE A 120 15.99 7.03 -14.61
CA PHE A 120 14.72 7.26 -15.27
C PHE A 120 13.80 6.08 -15.01
N GLN A 121 12.54 6.33 -14.73
CA GLN A 121 11.55 5.31 -14.43
C GLN A 121 10.27 5.59 -15.20
N ILE A 122 9.74 4.57 -15.85
CA ILE A 122 8.42 4.58 -16.46
C ILE A 122 7.58 3.48 -15.86
N GLN A 123 6.35 3.81 -15.47
CA GLN A 123 5.44 2.88 -14.80
C GLN A 123 4.05 2.98 -15.39
N TYR A 124 3.44 1.84 -15.59
CA TYR A 124 2.01 1.70 -15.81
C TYR A 124 1.32 1.40 -14.48
N ILE A 125 0.23 2.11 -14.22
CA ILE A 125 -0.53 2.04 -12.98
C ILE A 125 -1.96 1.65 -13.34
N TYR A 126 -2.43 0.58 -12.74
CA TYR A 126 -3.82 0.15 -12.75
C TYR A 126 -4.41 0.31 -11.35
N LYS A 127 -5.57 0.93 -11.26
CA LYS A 127 -6.33 1.05 -10.01
C LYS A 127 -7.76 0.62 -10.26
N SER A 128 -8.30 -0.19 -9.36
CA SER A 128 -9.72 -0.50 -9.34
C SER A 128 -10.25 -0.34 -7.92
N ALA A 129 -11.49 0.10 -7.81
CA ALA A 129 -12.20 0.20 -6.56
C ALA A 129 -13.59 -0.40 -6.72
N TYR A 130 -14.01 -1.17 -5.74
CA TYR A 130 -15.29 -1.85 -5.70
C TYR A 130 -15.95 -1.62 -4.34
N ALA A 131 -17.27 -1.44 -4.33
CA ALA A 131 -18.05 -1.40 -3.11
C ALA A 131 -19.30 -2.26 -3.28
N GLU A 132 -19.45 -3.30 -2.46
CA GLU A 132 -20.56 -4.25 -2.55
C GLU A 132 -21.86 -3.65 -2.02
N LYS A 133 -21.80 -2.81 -1.00
CA LYS A 133 -22.93 -2.16 -0.35
C LYS A 133 -22.79 -0.65 -0.38
N GLY A 134 -23.23 -0.04 -1.46
CA GLY A 134 -23.24 1.41 -1.60
C GLY A 134 -22.78 1.88 -2.96
N GLN A 135 -23.42 2.92 -3.50
CA GLN A 135 -23.24 3.41 -4.87
C GLN A 135 -21.93 4.17 -5.13
N PHE A 136 -20.90 3.95 -4.36
CA PHE A 136 -19.66 4.71 -4.50
C PHE A 136 -18.54 3.84 -5.10
N PHE A 137 -18.15 4.20 -6.32
CA PHE A 137 -16.95 3.77 -7.03
C PHE A 137 -16.94 2.35 -7.60
N HIS A 138 -17.61 2.15 -8.72
CA HIS A 138 -17.17 1.20 -9.73
C HIS A 138 -16.29 1.96 -10.72
N GLY A 139 -14.99 1.70 -10.72
CA GLY A 139 -14.10 2.34 -11.67
C GLY A 139 -12.75 1.66 -11.74
N ALA A 140 -12.32 1.38 -12.95
CA ALA A 140 -10.92 1.06 -13.24
C ALA A 140 -10.27 2.30 -13.86
N ASN A 141 -9.14 2.71 -13.30
CA ASN A 141 -8.34 3.82 -13.81
C ASN A 141 -6.97 3.31 -14.25
N HIS A 142 -6.54 3.79 -15.37
CA HIS A 142 -5.24 3.49 -15.96
C HIS A 142 -4.39 4.74 -16.00
N GLY A 143 -3.12 4.63 -15.72
CA GLY A 143 -2.20 5.75 -15.77
C GLY A 143 -0.80 5.33 -16.19
N VAL A 144 -0.07 6.25 -16.79
CA VAL A 144 1.36 6.11 -17.04
C VAL A 144 2.07 7.21 -16.27
N MET A 145 3.10 6.85 -15.54
CA MET A 145 3.94 7.77 -14.80
C MET A 145 5.37 7.67 -15.29
N CYS A 146 5.95 8.82 -15.60
CA CYS A 146 7.38 8.95 -15.91
C CYS A 146 8.04 9.78 -14.82
N GLN A 147 9.16 9.32 -14.30
CA GLN A 147 9.93 10.00 -13.27
C GLN A 147 11.41 9.97 -13.62
N MET A 148 12.05 11.12 -13.46
CA MET A 148 13.50 11.23 -13.53
C MET A 148 14.04 11.68 -12.16
N GLN A 149 15.03 11.00 -11.67
CA GLN A 149 15.74 11.34 -10.44
C GLN A 149 17.21 11.63 -10.79
N ILE A 150 17.67 12.82 -10.42
CA ILE A 150 19.06 13.23 -10.55
C ILE A 150 19.56 13.54 -9.14
N ARG A 151 20.65 12.94 -8.75
CA ARG A 151 21.29 13.15 -7.45
C ARG A 151 22.67 13.78 -7.66
N PHE A 152 22.82 14.96 -7.13
CA PHE A 152 24.09 15.66 -7.08
C PHE A 152 24.84 15.28 -5.78
N ASN A 153 26.15 15.19 -5.87
CA ASN A 153 27.04 14.99 -4.70
C ASN A 153 27.56 16.32 -4.23
#